data_e97d240ce9241f6c1ce543bb69315cfe
#
_entry.id   e97d240ce9241f6c1ce543bb69315cfe
#
_cell.length_a   1.000
_cell.length_b   1.000
_cell.length_c   1.000
_cell.angle_alpha   90.00
_cell.angle_beta   90.00
_cell.angle_gamma   90.00
#
_symmetry.space_group_name_H-M   'P 1'
#
loop_
_entity.id
_entity.type
_entity.pdbx_description
1 polymer ?
#
loop_
_entity_poly.entity_id
_entity_poly.type
_entity_poly.pdbx_seq_one_letter_code
_entity_poly.pdbx_strand_id
1 'polypeptide(L)'
;MTVSSLTRRRLLAGAAAAATLGPWPLARAQAFPSKNMRVVIPTAQGGGAERLARAFDDFWSPLLKTQFEYDFLPGAAGQVGYEVFVNKRDKDGHNLLFGNMGPEMIMYALVKPNYRFPQDYQYFCRTDIDDSVVFVKRDSPFKRLEDLAAEAKKRVVTVAVSRLPHPASIGMLALGAAVKARFNLVPFGGGNPTMVSVMSGETDCGALPIAGVVSQSDRMRVLGVFNDDYKLAKYTDNAPSVNKVFGTKIPELSSSRSWAVHTEVIEKHPARFALLEKTSKQVSDDPRYKEAFAKTGAPPEALEYGDRETCNRYVKGMIELTNEYRSLLTAKSKK
;
A
#
# COMPACT_ATOMS: atom_id res chain seq x y z
N MET A 1 52.02 66.23 -36.02
CA MET A 1 51.95 65.08 -35.15
C MET A 1 50.68 64.32 -35.49
N THR A 2 50.81 63.28 -36.29
CA THR A 2 49.67 62.46 -36.81
C THR A 2 49.40 61.34 -35.87
N VAL A 3 48.28 61.37 -35.12
CA VAL A 3 47.82 60.30 -34.27
C VAL A 3 47.16 59.24 -35.13
N SER A 4 47.77 58.08 -35.07
CA SER A 4 47.52 56.86 -35.87
C SER A 4 46.06 56.42 -35.89
N SER A 5 45.53 56.24 -37.12
CA SER A 5 44.17 55.73 -37.42
C SER A 5 43.94 54.28 -37.06
N LEU A 6 44.91 53.59 -36.48
CA LEU A 6 44.85 52.15 -36.09
C LEU A 6 44.14 51.91 -34.77
N THR A 7 43.95 52.85 -33.89
CA THR A 7 43.38 52.72 -32.57
C THR A 7 41.83 52.69 -32.62
N ARG A 8 41.18 53.36 -33.56
CA ARG A 8 39.70 53.40 -33.73
C ARG A 8 39.16 52.13 -34.33
N ARG A 9 39.90 51.47 -35.23
CA ARG A 9 39.46 50.19 -35.83
C ARG A 9 39.49 49.00 -34.85
N ARG A 10 40.43 49.01 -33.88
CA ARG A 10 40.51 47.94 -32.86
C ARG A 10 39.46 48.09 -31.76
N LEU A 11 39.00 49.29 -31.44
CA LEU A 11 37.91 49.53 -30.51
C LEU A 11 36.53 49.14 -31.07
N LEU A 12 36.30 49.32 -32.35
CA LEU A 12 35.07 48.95 -33.02
C LEU A 12 34.96 47.41 -33.28
N ALA A 13 36.08 46.71 -33.44
CA ALA A 13 36.09 45.23 -33.54
C ALA A 13 35.84 44.55 -32.19
N GLY A 14 36.23 45.15 -31.06
CA GLY A 14 35.94 44.64 -29.70
C GLY A 14 34.49 44.81 -29.29
N ALA A 15 33.80 45.86 -29.76
CA ALA A 15 32.38 46.08 -29.45
C ALA A 15 31.44 45.19 -30.26
N ALA A 16 31.83 44.74 -31.47
CA ALA A 16 31.01 43.82 -32.30
C ALA A 16 31.05 42.38 -31.80
N ALA A 17 32.10 41.94 -31.10
CA ALA A 17 32.22 40.61 -30.54
C ALA A 17 31.40 40.41 -29.22
N ALA A 18 31.06 41.48 -28.50
CA ALA A 18 30.24 41.42 -27.28
C ALA A 18 28.72 41.40 -27.56
N ALA A 19 28.30 41.75 -28.77
CA ALA A 19 26.86 41.80 -29.13
C ALA A 19 26.30 40.45 -29.62
N THR A 20 27.12 39.40 -29.74
CA THR A 20 26.67 38.06 -30.18
C THR A 20 26.38 37.09 -29.03
N LEU A 21 26.56 37.52 -27.79
CA LEU A 21 26.00 36.80 -26.61
C LEU A 21 24.55 37.24 -26.46
N GLY A 22 23.69 36.79 -27.39
CA GLY A 22 22.25 36.84 -27.18
C GLY A 22 21.90 36.22 -25.83
N PRO A 23 20.81 36.66 -25.18
CA PRO A 23 20.40 36.06 -23.92
C PRO A 23 20.23 34.56 -24.18
N TRP A 24 21.14 33.76 -23.63
CA TRP A 24 20.95 32.35 -23.59
C TRP A 24 19.56 32.12 -22.99
N PRO A 25 18.66 31.40 -23.65
CA PRO A 25 17.38 31.09 -23.04
C PRO A 25 17.70 30.42 -21.72
N LEU A 26 17.47 31.12 -20.62
CA LEU A 26 17.42 30.52 -19.31
C LEU A 26 16.45 29.34 -19.51
N ALA A 27 16.98 28.13 -19.59
CA ALA A 27 16.16 26.95 -19.66
C ALA A 27 15.22 27.03 -18.45
N ARG A 28 14.02 27.55 -18.67
CA ARG A 28 12.99 27.55 -17.65
C ARG A 28 12.85 26.09 -17.29
N ALA A 29 13.38 25.71 -16.13
CA ALA A 29 13.16 24.39 -15.58
C ALA A 29 11.64 24.15 -15.67
N GLN A 30 11.25 23.22 -16.53
CA GLN A 30 9.85 22.92 -16.78
C GLN A 30 9.18 22.67 -15.43
N ALA A 31 8.16 23.47 -15.10
CA ALA A 31 7.48 23.36 -13.81
C ALA A 31 7.01 21.91 -13.62
N PHE A 32 7.30 21.34 -12.49
CA PHE A 32 6.82 19.99 -12.15
C PHE A 32 5.62 20.11 -11.21
N PRO A 33 4.55 19.33 -11.45
CA PRO A 33 4.28 18.46 -12.62
C PRO A 33 4.03 19.25 -13.91
N SER A 34 4.48 18.74 -15.06
CA SER A 34 4.29 19.33 -16.39
C SER A 34 3.28 18.59 -17.25
N LYS A 35 2.78 17.47 -16.75
CA LYS A 35 1.76 16.60 -17.36
C LYS A 35 1.00 15.88 -16.24
N ASN A 36 -0.07 15.17 -16.57
CA ASN A 36 -0.84 14.39 -15.61
C ASN A 36 0.04 13.35 -14.88
N MET A 37 -0.26 13.13 -13.60
CA MET A 37 0.36 12.07 -12.82
C MET A 37 -0.29 10.73 -13.17
N ARG A 38 0.50 9.70 -13.41
CA ARG A 38 -0.01 8.34 -13.65
C ARG A 38 0.23 7.47 -12.43
N VAL A 39 -0.78 6.76 -12.01
CA VAL A 39 -0.74 5.94 -10.80
C VAL A 39 -1.01 4.48 -11.15
N VAL A 40 -0.05 3.62 -10.87
CA VAL A 40 -0.26 2.18 -10.93
C VAL A 40 -0.87 1.71 -9.61
N ILE A 41 -2.02 1.03 -9.69
CA ILE A 41 -2.64 0.32 -8.57
C ILE A 41 -2.58 -1.19 -8.90
N PRO A 42 -1.80 -2.00 -8.15
CA PRO A 42 -1.58 -3.42 -8.45
C PRO A 42 -2.74 -4.33 -7.99
N THR A 43 -3.96 -3.82 -8.08
CA THR A 43 -5.20 -4.55 -7.75
C THR A 43 -6.28 -4.22 -8.78
N ALA A 44 -7.37 -4.99 -8.78
CA ALA A 44 -8.53 -4.73 -9.62
C ALA A 44 -9.22 -3.42 -9.25
N GLN A 45 -9.86 -2.79 -10.23
CA GLN A 45 -10.70 -1.62 -10.08
C GLN A 45 -11.89 -1.90 -9.13
N GLY A 46 -12.43 -0.86 -8.47
CA GLY A 46 -13.54 -0.94 -7.52
C GLY A 46 -13.13 -1.40 -6.11
N GLY A 47 -11.86 -1.69 -5.89
CA GLY A 47 -11.35 -2.14 -4.59
C GLY A 47 -11.05 -1.02 -3.58
N GLY A 48 -10.66 -1.42 -2.36
CA GLY A 48 -10.31 -0.47 -1.29
C GLY A 48 -9.11 0.42 -1.65
N ALA A 49 -8.12 -0.11 -2.38
CA ALA A 49 -6.97 0.68 -2.81
C ALA A 49 -7.37 1.85 -3.71
N GLU A 50 -8.26 1.62 -4.69
CA GLU A 50 -8.77 2.70 -5.54
C GLU A 50 -9.52 3.75 -4.73
N ARG A 51 -10.45 3.32 -3.85
CA ARG A 51 -11.23 4.29 -3.06
C ARG A 51 -10.34 5.17 -2.20
N LEU A 52 -9.32 4.61 -1.56
CA LEU A 52 -8.37 5.36 -0.75
C LEU A 52 -7.45 6.26 -1.57
N ALA A 53 -6.95 5.78 -2.73
CA ALA A 53 -6.14 6.59 -3.62
C ALA A 53 -6.91 7.82 -4.13
N ARG A 54 -8.19 7.64 -4.54
CA ARG A 54 -9.04 8.74 -5.00
C ARG A 54 -9.38 9.72 -3.88
N ALA A 55 -9.71 9.23 -2.68
CA ALA A 55 -9.95 10.10 -1.53
C ALA A 55 -8.71 10.94 -1.17
N PHE A 56 -7.50 10.42 -1.39
CA PHE A 56 -6.25 11.16 -1.21
C PHE A 56 -6.03 12.17 -2.34
N ASP A 57 -6.27 11.74 -3.58
CA ASP A 57 -6.10 12.54 -4.79
C ASP A 57 -7.00 13.78 -4.80
N ASP A 58 -8.24 13.71 -4.31
CA ASP A 58 -9.16 14.85 -4.21
C ASP A 58 -8.51 16.05 -3.49
N PHE A 59 -7.57 15.81 -2.59
CA PHE A 59 -6.79 16.82 -1.87
C PHE A 59 -5.40 17.06 -2.47
N TRP A 60 -4.79 16.06 -3.11
CA TRP A 60 -3.44 16.16 -3.62
C TRP A 60 -3.36 16.82 -4.99
N SER A 61 -4.31 16.53 -5.85
CA SER A 61 -4.44 17.08 -7.20
C SER A 61 -4.42 18.62 -7.22
N PRO A 62 -5.19 19.35 -6.35
CA PRO A 62 -5.13 20.80 -6.28
C PRO A 62 -3.76 21.35 -5.82
N LEU A 63 -3.08 20.66 -4.89
CA LEU A 63 -1.76 21.08 -4.40
C LEU A 63 -0.67 20.96 -5.47
N LEU A 64 -0.75 19.91 -6.29
CA LEU A 64 0.16 19.67 -7.41
C LEU A 64 -0.25 20.40 -8.70
N LYS A 65 -1.48 20.94 -8.76
CA LYS A 65 -2.08 21.59 -9.95
C LYS A 65 -2.06 20.68 -11.18
N THR A 66 -2.41 19.40 -11.00
CA THR A 66 -2.41 18.37 -12.03
C THR A 66 -3.53 17.37 -11.79
N GLN A 67 -3.82 16.51 -12.76
CA GLN A 67 -4.78 15.42 -12.65
C GLN A 67 -4.06 14.10 -12.42
N PHE A 68 -4.75 13.13 -11.80
CA PHE A 68 -4.26 11.77 -11.60
C PHE A 68 -5.01 10.79 -12.51
N GLU A 69 -4.26 9.96 -13.22
CA GLU A 69 -4.77 8.90 -14.10
C GLU A 69 -4.37 7.54 -13.52
N TYR A 70 -5.33 6.62 -13.43
CA TYR A 70 -5.14 5.35 -12.72
C TYR A 70 -5.08 4.17 -13.69
N ASP A 71 -4.00 3.39 -13.59
CA ASP A 71 -3.82 2.12 -14.27
C ASP A 71 -4.00 0.96 -13.27
N PHE A 72 -5.07 0.19 -13.39
CA PHE A 72 -5.33 -0.98 -12.55
C PHE A 72 -4.68 -2.21 -13.16
N LEU A 73 -3.66 -2.74 -12.51
CA LEU A 73 -2.84 -3.84 -13.03
C LEU A 73 -2.80 -5.01 -12.03
N PRO A 74 -3.92 -5.77 -11.87
CA PRO A 74 -3.96 -6.96 -11.03
C PRO A 74 -3.15 -8.10 -11.63
N GLY A 75 -2.91 -9.13 -10.87
CA GLY A 75 -2.27 -10.37 -11.31
C GLY A 75 -1.06 -10.75 -10.47
N ALA A 76 -0.83 -12.05 -10.32
CA ALA A 76 0.25 -12.63 -9.52
C ALA A 76 0.42 -11.97 -8.14
N ALA A 77 -0.68 -11.78 -7.41
CA ALA A 77 -0.74 -11.12 -6.11
C ALA A 77 -0.20 -9.67 -6.09
N GLY A 78 -0.24 -8.96 -7.22
CA GLY A 78 0.24 -7.60 -7.39
C GLY A 78 1.56 -7.48 -8.18
N GLN A 79 2.30 -8.57 -8.38
CA GLN A 79 3.60 -8.56 -9.06
C GLN A 79 3.54 -7.88 -10.42
N VAL A 80 2.49 -8.13 -11.23
CA VAL A 80 2.33 -7.54 -12.56
C VAL A 80 2.36 -6.01 -12.51
N GLY A 81 1.62 -5.41 -11.57
CA GLY A 81 1.60 -3.95 -11.41
C GLY A 81 2.97 -3.37 -11.06
N TYR A 82 3.71 -4.02 -10.15
CA TYR A 82 5.06 -3.60 -9.78
C TYR A 82 6.05 -3.74 -10.94
N GLU A 83 6.00 -4.83 -11.69
CA GLU A 83 6.87 -5.02 -12.87
C GLU A 83 6.62 -3.97 -13.94
N VAL A 84 5.36 -3.61 -14.18
CA VAL A 84 5.01 -2.52 -15.11
C VAL A 84 5.50 -1.18 -14.56
N PHE A 85 5.25 -0.89 -13.28
CA PHE A 85 5.70 0.36 -12.66
C PHE A 85 7.22 0.51 -12.75
N VAL A 86 7.98 -0.47 -12.26
CA VAL A 86 9.44 -0.37 -12.17
C VAL A 86 10.11 -0.41 -13.54
N ASN A 87 9.65 -1.29 -14.46
CA ASN A 87 10.38 -1.61 -15.69
C ASN A 87 9.82 -0.93 -16.95
N LYS A 88 8.58 -0.38 -16.92
CA LYS A 88 7.90 0.14 -18.12
C LYS A 88 7.46 1.60 -17.99
N ARG A 89 7.53 2.21 -16.80
CA ARG A 89 7.14 3.61 -16.60
C ARG A 89 8.35 4.53 -16.55
N ASP A 90 8.18 5.75 -17.05
CA ASP A 90 9.20 6.80 -16.95
C ASP A 90 9.52 7.10 -15.49
N LYS A 91 10.82 7.28 -15.20
CA LYS A 91 11.35 7.53 -13.85
C LYS A 91 11.59 9.03 -13.62
N ASP A 92 10.64 9.86 -14.07
CA ASP A 92 10.74 11.32 -14.06
C ASP A 92 9.93 12.00 -12.94
N GLY A 93 9.26 11.19 -12.10
CA GLY A 93 8.42 11.65 -11.00
C GLY A 93 6.93 11.78 -11.34
N HIS A 94 6.52 11.68 -12.62
CA HIS A 94 5.11 11.72 -13.00
C HIS A 94 4.41 10.35 -12.90
N ASN A 95 5.16 9.29 -12.66
CA ASN A 95 4.61 7.97 -12.43
C ASN A 95 4.76 7.59 -10.96
N LEU A 96 3.66 7.27 -10.32
CA LEU A 96 3.57 6.82 -8.95
C LEU A 96 2.97 5.42 -8.88
N LEU A 97 3.14 4.77 -7.75
CA LEU A 97 2.45 3.53 -7.43
C LEU A 97 1.71 3.74 -6.10
N PHE A 98 0.46 3.26 -6.01
CA PHE A 98 -0.26 3.17 -4.76
C PHE A 98 -0.47 1.71 -4.41
N GLY A 99 0.31 1.20 -3.46
CA GLY A 99 0.42 -0.22 -3.14
C GLY A 99 -0.03 -0.58 -1.73
N ASN A 100 -0.34 -1.87 -1.55
CA ASN A 100 -0.59 -2.47 -0.23
C ASN A 100 0.70 -3.10 0.28
N MET A 101 1.47 -2.37 1.06
CA MET A 101 2.81 -2.79 1.49
C MET A 101 2.84 -4.17 2.15
N GLY A 102 1.83 -4.55 2.95
CA GLY A 102 1.79 -5.86 3.60
C GLY A 102 1.79 -7.02 2.60
N PRO A 103 0.70 -7.26 1.85
CA PRO A 103 0.60 -8.40 0.94
C PRO A 103 1.64 -8.38 -0.17
N GLU A 104 1.99 -7.22 -0.68
CA GLU A 104 2.90 -7.11 -1.82
C GLU A 104 4.37 -7.33 -1.41
N MET A 105 4.73 -6.98 -0.18
CA MET A 105 6.06 -7.32 0.35
C MET A 105 6.18 -8.79 0.75
N ILE A 106 5.09 -9.42 1.19
CA ILE A 106 5.05 -10.88 1.36
C ILE A 106 5.23 -11.57 0.02
N MET A 107 4.50 -11.14 -1.02
CA MET A 107 4.68 -11.64 -2.38
C MET A 107 6.12 -11.45 -2.86
N TYR A 108 6.67 -10.24 -2.72
CA TYR A 108 8.05 -9.90 -3.08
C TYR A 108 9.07 -10.85 -2.43
N ALA A 109 8.94 -11.09 -1.13
CA ALA A 109 9.84 -11.97 -0.40
C ALA A 109 9.71 -13.44 -0.84
N LEU A 110 8.52 -13.92 -1.21
CA LEU A 110 8.29 -15.30 -1.64
C LEU A 110 8.77 -15.56 -3.07
N VAL A 111 8.47 -14.67 -4.00
CA VAL A 111 8.65 -14.88 -5.46
C VAL A 111 10.01 -14.41 -5.95
N LYS A 112 10.63 -13.42 -5.28
CA LYS A 112 11.88 -12.78 -5.71
C LYS A 112 11.77 -12.25 -7.15
N PRO A 113 10.92 -11.24 -7.40
CA PRO A 113 10.69 -10.73 -8.74
C PRO A 113 11.94 -10.05 -9.34
N ASN A 114 11.84 -9.60 -10.60
CA ASN A 114 12.94 -8.95 -11.32
C ASN A 114 13.11 -7.46 -11.02
N TYR A 115 12.65 -7.00 -9.88
CA TYR A 115 12.87 -5.65 -9.35
C TYR A 115 13.28 -5.74 -7.88
N ARG A 116 13.90 -4.69 -7.36
CA ARG A 116 14.49 -4.67 -6.02
C ARG A 116 13.97 -3.51 -5.19
N PHE A 117 13.60 -3.80 -3.96
CA PHE A 117 13.33 -2.78 -2.95
C PHE A 117 14.54 -2.69 -2.00
N PRO A 118 15.02 -1.50 -1.65
CA PRO A 118 14.58 -0.15 -2.06
C PRO A 118 15.31 0.43 -3.28
N GLN A 119 16.09 -0.37 -4.04
CA GLN A 119 16.97 0.11 -5.11
C GLN A 119 16.21 0.67 -6.31
N ASP A 120 15.09 0.06 -6.69
CA ASP A 120 14.37 0.46 -7.90
C ASP A 120 13.17 1.36 -7.60
N TYR A 121 12.56 1.24 -6.41
CA TYR A 121 11.47 2.09 -5.94
C TYR A 121 11.43 2.16 -4.40
N GLN A 122 10.80 3.21 -3.87
CA GLN A 122 10.58 3.39 -2.43
C GLN A 122 9.18 3.92 -2.15
N TYR A 123 8.60 3.46 -1.06
CA TYR A 123 7.41 4.07 -0.47
C TYR A 123 7.80 5.31 0.32
N PHE A 124 6.95 6.35 0.30
CA PHE A 124 7.27 7.62 0.96
C PHE A 124 6.11 8.28 1.72
N CYS A 125 4.88 7.81 1.52
CA CYS A 125 3.71 8.35 2.20
C CYS A 125 2.73 7.23 2.50
N ARG A 126 2.86 6.65 3.70
CA ARG A 126 1.87 5.73 4.25
C ARG A 126 0.59 6.48 4.59
N THR A 127 -0.56 5.90 4.24
CA THR A 127 -1.87 6.52 4.45
C THR A 127 -2.65 5.90 5.60
N ASP A 128 -2.42 4.62 5.90
CA ASP A 128 -3.20 3.87 6.88
C ASP A 128 -2.46 2.68 7.47
N ILE A 129 -2.97 2.20 8.61
CA ILE A 129 -2.69 0.86 9.15
C ILE A 129 -4.03 0.15 9.37
N ASP A 130 -4.09 -1.11 8.98
CA ASP A 130 -5.33 -1.90 8.95
C ASP A 130 -5.05 -3.32 9.45
N ASP A 131 -5.38 -3.58 10.72
CA ASP A 131 -5.11 -4.85 11.38
C ASP A 131 -5.87 -6.01 10.76
N SER A 132 -5.25 -7.18 10.75
CA SER A 132 -5.87 -8.40 10.25
C SER A 132 -6.82 -9.02 11.28
N VAL A 133 -8.00 -9.45 10.81
CA VAL A 133 -9.03 -10.06 11.66
C VAL A 133 -9.51 -11.40 11.11
N VAL A 134 -10.06 -12.21 11.99
CA VAL A 134 -10.89 -13.38 11.67
C VAL A 134 -12.35 -12.98 11.81
N PHE A 135 -13.16 -13.26 10.80
CA PHE A 135 -14.57 -12.91 10.79
C PHE A 135 -15.46 -14.01 10.21
N VAL A 136 -16.73 -13.95 10.53
CA VAL A 136 -17.79 -14.82 10.03
C VAL A 136 -19.01 -14.01 9.62
N LYS A 137 -19.97 -14.62 8.93
CA LYS A 137 -21.28 -14.01 8.74
C LYS A 137 -22.00 -13.84 10.09
N ARG A 138 -22.84 -12.81 10.20
CA ARG A 138 -23.46 -12.42 11.47
C ARG A 138 -24.29 -13.54 12.13
N ASP A 139 -24.95 -14.36 11.34
CA ASP A 139 -25.79 -15.50 11.78
C ASP A 139 -25.02 -16.82 11.89
N SER A 140 -23.69 -16.82 11.69
CA SER A 140 -22.85 -18.00 11.83
C SER A 140 -23.04 -18.69 13.19
N PRO A 141 -22.94 -20.03 13.27
CA PRO A 141 -22.93 -20.77 14.52
C PRO A 141 -21.71 -20.45 15.38
N PHE A 142 -20.60 -19.99 14.76
CA PHE A 142 -19.42 -19.58 15.48
C PHE A 142 -19.61 -18.18 16.08
N LYS A 143 -19.67 -18.11 17.40
CA LYS A 143 -19.88 -16.86 18.13
C LYS A 143 -18.58 -16.29 18.69
N ARG A 144 -17.61 -17.15 18.94
CA ARG A 144 -16.28 -16.82 19.48
C ARG A 144 -15.20 -17.53 18.69
N LEU A 145 -13.98 -17.06 18.84
CA LEU A 145 -12.81 -17.62 18.14
C LEU A 145 -12.52 -19.06 18.57
N GLU A 146 -12.82 -19.38 19.84
CA GLU A 146 -12.69 -20.74 20.38
C GLU A 146 -13.64 -21.74 19.72
N ASP A 147 -14.85 -21.30 19.35
CA ASP A 147 -15.85 -22.17 18.66
C ASP A 147 -15.29 -22.58 17.30
N LEU A 148 -14.73 -21.61 16.56
CA LEU A 148 -14.10 -21.84 15.26
C LEU A 148 -12.89 -22.77 15.38
N ALA A 149 -12.02 -22.55 16.38
CA ALA A 149 -10.84 -23.37 16.62
C ALA A 149 -11.23 -24.81 17.05
N ALA A 150 -12.25 -24.96 17.87
CA ALA A 150 -12.76 -26.26 18.28
C ALA A 150 -13.32 -27.07 17.08
N GLU A 151 -14.05 -26.42 16.18
CA GLU A 151 -14.51 -27.03 14.94
C GLU A 151 -13.37 -27.42 14.02
N ALA A 152 -12.34 -26.53 13.89
CA ALA A 152 -11.18 -26.80 13.05
C ALA A 152 -10.27 -27.93 13.56
N LYS A 153 -10.43 -28.38 14.80
CA LYS A 153 -9.81 -29.61 15.31
C LYS A 153 -10.55 -30.88 14.87
N LYS A 154 -11.86 -30.80 14.63
CA LYS A 154 -12.70 -31.93 14.21
C LYS A 154 -12.65 -32.11 12.69
N ARG A 155 -12.83 -31.07 11.92
CA ARG A 155 -12.78 -31.04 10.45
C ARG A 155 -11.88 -29.94 9.91
N VAL A 156 -11.65 -29.94 8.62
CA VAL A 156 -11.03 -28.80 7.93
C VAL A 156 -12.05 -27.67 7.86
N VAL A 157 -11.67 -26.49 8.37
CA VAL A 157 -12.44 -25.25 8.26
C VAL A 157 -11.91 -24.43 7.10
N THR A 158 -12.80 -24.03 6.19
CA THR A 158 -12.45 -23.17 5.04
C THR A 158 -12.39 -21.71 5.44
N VAL A 159 -11.31 -21.03 5.03
CA VAL A 159 -11.05 -19.62 5.36
C VAL A 159 -10.91 -18.82 4.08
N ALA A 160 -11.86 -17.93 3.79
CA ALA A 160 -11.74 -17.00 2.69
C ALA A 160 -10.64 -15.98 2.96
N VAL A 161 -9.74 -15.78 2.01
CA VAL A 161 -8.69 -14.76 2.05
C VAL A 161 -8.63 -14.01 0.72
N SER A 162 -8.18 -12.75 0.73
CA SER A 162 -8.06 -12.00 -0.52
C SER A 162 -6.98 -12.55 -1.45
N ARG A 163 -5.90 -13.05 -0.86
CA ARG A 163 -4.76 -13.71 -1.54
C ARG A 163 -3.91 -14.47 -0.52
N LEU A 164 -3.16 -15.48 -0.96
CA LEU A 164 -2.31 -16.25 -0.03
C LEU A 164 -1.14 -15.40 0.53
N PRO A 165 -0.39 -14.61 -0.26
CA PRO A 165 0.57 -13.67 0.29
C PRO A 165 -0.16 -12.50 0.97
N HIS A 166 -0.54 -12.66 2.23
CA HIS A 166 -1.27 -11.65 3.01
C HIS A 166 -1.00 -11.82 4.51
N PRO A 167 -0.87 -10.71 5.30
CA PRO A 167 -0.73 -10.81 6.76
C PRO A 167 -1.82 -11.65 7.41
N ALA A 168 -3.09 -11.46 7.05
CA ALA A 168 -4.20 -12.25 7.57
C ALA A 168 -4.05 -13.77 7.27
N SER A 169 -3.48 -14.14 6.13
CA SER A 169 -3.19 -15.52 5.78
C SER A 169 -2.11 -16.12 6.69
N ILE A 170 -1.06 -15.36 6.95
CA ILE A 170 -0.01 -15.73 7.93
C ILE A 170 -0.67 -15.99 9.29
N GLY A 171 -1.53 -15.08 9.74
CA GLY A 171 -2.23 -15.18 11.02
C GLY A 171 -3.03 -16.48 11.15
N MET A 172 -3.82 -16.82 10.14
CA MET A 172 -4.60 -18.05 10.16
C MET A 172 -3.74 -19.32 10.15
N LEU A 173 -2.66 -19.34 9.38
CA LEU A 173 -1.72 -20.47 9.35
C LEU A 173 -0.97 -20.60 10.69
N ALA A 174 -0.50 -19.48 11.25
CA ALA A 174 0.17 -19.45 12.55
C ALA A 174 -0.78 -19.91 13.68
N LEU A 175 -2.02 -19.41 13.68
CA LEU A 175 -3.05 -19.86 14.62
C LEU A 175 -3.29 -21.37 14.49
N GLY A 176 -3.50 -21.85 13.27
CA GLY A 176 -3.72 -23.29 13.02
C GLY A 176 -2.59 -24.15 13.56
N ALA A 177 -1.34 -23.74 13.32
CA ALA A 177 -0.16 -24.43 13.85
C ALA A 177 -0.12 -24.42 15.39
N ALA A 178 -0.36 -23.26 16.01
CA ALA A 178 -0.29 -23.08 17.45
C ALA A 178 -1.34 -23.90 18.22
N VAL A 179 -2.58 -23.92 17.73
CA VAL A 179 -3.70 -24.60 18.42
C VAL A 179 -4.01 -25.99 17.85
N LYS A 180 -3.21 -26.49 16.90
CA LYS A 180 -3.38 -27.79 16.20
C LYS A 180 -4.74 -27.89 15.53
N ALA A 181 -5.18 -26.81 14.87
CA ALA A 181 -6.43 -26.71 14.12
C ALA A 181 -6.15 -26.73 12.59
N ARG A 182 -7.10 -27.25 11.81
CA ARG A 182 -6.97 -27.44 10.37
C ARG A 182 -7.74 -26.36 9.61
N PHE A 183 -7.03 -25.32 9.16
CA PHE A 183 -7.56 -24.26 8.31
C PHE A 183 -7.10 -24.44 6.86
N ASN A 184 -8.04 -24.38 5.92
CA ASN A 184 -7.77 -24.37 4.48
C ASN A 184 -8.05 -22.96 3.93
N LEU A 185 -7.00 -22.26 3.49
CA LEU A 185 -7.11 -20.90 2.94
C LEU A 185 -7.52 -20.95 1.48
N VAL A 186 -8.64 -20.27 1.16
CA VAL A 186 -9.20 -20.16 -0.19
C VAL A 186 -9.07 -18.73 -0.68
N PRO A 187 -8.20 -18.42 -1.68
CA PRO A 187 -8.00 -17.07 -2.18
C PRO A 187 -9.07 -16.66 -3.20
N PHE A 188 -9.65 -15.47 -3.04
CA PHE A 188 -10.73 -14.92 -3.88
C PHE A 188 -10.32 -13.73 -4.76
N GLY A 189 -9.05 -13.32 -4.74
CA GLY A 189 -8.54 -12.26 -5.61
C GLY A 189 -8.85 -10.82 -5.15
N GLY A 190 -9.49 -10.63 -3.98
CA GLY A 190 -9.78 -9.30 -3.44
C GLY A 190 -10.70 -9.34 -2.22
N GLY A 191 -10.83 -8.21 -1.51
CA GLY A 191 -11.62 -8.13 -0.27
C GLY A 191 -13.11 -8.38 -0.49
N ASN A 192 -13.73 -7.74 -1.50
CA ASN A 192 -15.16 -7.89 -1.78
C ASN A 192 -15.57 -9.34 -2.09
N PRO A 193 -14.95 -10.07 -3.04
CA PRO A 193 -15.30 -11.47 -3.29
C PRO A 193 -15.01 -12.36 -2.08
N THR A 194 -14.00 -12.07 -1.27
CA THR A 194 -13.74 -12.78 0.00
C THR A 194 -14.92 -12.63 0.97
N MET A 195 -15.43 -11.42 1.15
CA MET A 195 -16.61 -11.18 2.01
C MET A 195 -17.86 -11.85 1.46
N VAL A 196 -18.07 -11.81 0.15
CA VAL A 196 -19.22 -12.46 -0.51
C VAL A 196 -19.20 -13.97 -0.26
N SER A 197 -18.05 -14.63 -0.35
CA SER A 197 -17.96 -16.08 -0.12
C SER A 197 -18.31 -16.48 1.33
N VAL A 198 -17.96 -15.63 2.32
CA VAL A 198 -18.36 -15.85 3.72
C VAL A 198 -19.86 -15.60 3.92
N MET A 199 -20.41 -14.54 3.30
CA MET A 199 -21.85 -14.24 3.39
C MET A 199 -22.73 -15.33 2.77
N SER A 200 -22.31 -15.89 1.63
CA SER A 200 -23.03 -16.98 0.97
C SER A 200 -22.90 -18.33 1.69
N GLY A 201 -21.92 -18.45 2.60
CA GLY A 201 -21.62 -19.74 3.25
C GLY A 201 -20.75 -20.67 2.40
N GLU A 202 -20.18 -20.21 1.29
CA GLU A 202 -19.20 -20.95 0.50
C GLU A 202 -17.96 -21.29 1.32
N THR A 203 -17.58 -20.39 2.23
CA THR A 203 -16.53 -20.61 3.22
C THR A 203 -17.05 -20.42 4.64
N ASP A 204 -16.46 -21.14 5.59
CA ASP A 204 -16.87 -21.13 7.00
C ASP A 204 -16.60 -19.79 7.68
N CYS A 205 -15.49 -19.17 7.34
CA CYS A 205 -15.03 -17.88 7.88
C CYS A 205 -14.15 -17.16 6.87
N GLY A 206 -13.71 -15.95 7.22
CA GLY A 206 -12.76 -15.18 6.42
C GLY A 206 -11.67 -14.54 7.28
N ALA A 207 -10.58 -14.15 6.62
CA ALA A 207 -9.51 -13.36 7.23
C ALA A 207 -9.10 -12.23 6.29
N LEU A 208 -9.29 -10.99 6.75
CA LEU A 208 -9.06 -9.74 5.99
C LEU A 208 -8.59 -8.62 6.95
N PRO A 209 -8.14 -7.47 6.42
CA PRO A 209 -8.01 -6.24 7.20
C PRO A 209 -9.36 -5.75 7.75
N ILE A 210 -9.35 -5.14 8.92
CA ILE A 210 -10.54 -4.66 9.67
C ILE A 210 -11.44 -3.77 8.82
N ALA A 211 -10.87 -2.75 8.14
CA ALA A 211 -11.65 -1.71 7.48
C ALA A 211 -12.67 -2.25 6.48
N GLY A 212 -12.30 -3.29 5.72
CA GLY A 212 -13.22 -3.95 4.80
C GLY A 212 -14.35 -4.66 5.52
N VAL A 213 -14.06 -5.34 6.62
CA VAL A 213 -15.03 -6.15 7.38
C VAL A 213 -16.03 -5.28 8.12
N VAL A 214 -15.56 -4.23 8.80
CA VAL A 214 -16.42 -3.33 9.58
C VAL A 214 -17.32 -2.47 8.72
N SER A 215 -16.95 -2.20 7.45
CA SER A 215 -17.85 -1.56 6.48
C SER A 215 -19.12 -2.39 6.17
N GLN A 216 -19.16 -3.67 6.60
CA GLN A 216 -20.26 -4.61 6.47
C GLN A 216 -20.66 -5.21 7.85
N SER A 217 -20.51 -4.42 8.92
CA SER A 217 -20.73 -4.90 10.31
C SER A 217 -22.14 -5.35 10.61
N ASP A 218 -23.13 -4.91 9.81
CA ASP A 218 -24.51 -5.41 9.84
C ASP A 218 -24.61 -6.90 9.42
N ARG A 219 -23.70 -7.36 8.56
CA ARG A 219 -23.69 -8.72 7.98
C ARG A 219 -22.57 -9.60 8.51
N MET A 220 -21.52 -9.00 9.07
CA MET A 220 -20.31 -9.68 9.53
C MET A 220 -20.12 -9.55 11.04
N ARG A 221 -19.44 -10.52 11.63
CA ARG A 221 -18.95 -10.48 13.01
C ARG A 221 -17.47 -10.77 13.02
N VAL A 222 -16.69 -9.91 13.66
CA VAL A 222 -15.28 -10.15 13.95
C VAL A 222 -15.19 -11.08 15.17
N LEU A 223 -14.42 -12.17 15.05
CA LEU A 223 -14.19 -13.14 16.14
C LEU A 223 -12.90 -12.88 16.88
N GLY A 224 -11.90 -12.31 16.21
CA GLY A 224 -10.62 -12.01 16.81
C GLY A 224 -9.71 -11.19 15.92
N VAL A 225 -8.73 -10.52 16.54
CA VAL A 225 -7.79 -9.59 15.89
C VAL A 225 -6.37 -10.10 16.08
N PHE A 226 -5.53 -10.03 15.04
CA PHE A 226 -4.11 -10.38 15.10
C PHE A 226 -3.26 -9.17 15.53
N ASN A 227 -3.68 -8.51 16.58
CA ASN A 227 -2.96 -7.42 17.24
C ASN A 227 -3.43 -7.36 18.70
N ASP A 228 -2.48 -7.26 19.64
CA ASP A 228 -2.80 -7.24 21.07
C ASP A 228 -3.25 -5.85 21.57
N ASP A 229 -2.92 -4.81 20.80
CA ASP A 229 -3.17 -3.40 21.17
C ASP A 229 -3.77 -2.61 19.99
N TYR A 230 -4.81 -3.16 19.35
CA TYR A 230 -5.44 -2.51 18.22
C TYR A 230 -6.40 -1.38 18.61
N LYS A 231 -6.43 -0.32 17.77
CA LYS A 231 -7.19 0.92 18.03
C LYS A 231 -8.68 0.85 17.67
N LEU A 232 -9.12 -0.21 16.97
CA LEU A 232 -10.43 -0.27 16.32
C LEU A 232 -11.48 -1.11 17.08
N ALA A 233 -11.28 -1.31 18.40
CA ALA A 233 -12.13 -2.17 19.24
C ALA A 233 -13.61 -1.84 19.15
N LYS A 234 -13.98 -0.54 19.13
CA LYS A 234 -15.38 -0.09 19.04
C LYS A 234 -16.09 -0.48 17.74
N TYR A 235 -15.34 -0.78 16.67
CA TYR A 235 -15.90 -1.20 15.38
C TYR A 235 -16.04 -2.71 15.24
N THR A 236 -15.48 -3.48 16.17
CA THR A 236 -15.41 -4.95 16.12
C THR A 236 -16.18 -5.61 17.26
N ASP A 237 -17.12 -4.89 17.90
CA ASP A 237 -17.82 -5.34 19.11
C ASP A 237 -16.82 -5.78 20.22
N ASN A 238 -15.68 -5.12 20.33
CA ASN A 238 -14.56 -5.42 21.24
C ASN A 238 -14.02 -6.86 21.05
N ALA A 239 -13.91 -7.33 19.81
CA ALA A 239 -13.35 -8.65 19.52
C ALA A 239 -11.96 -8.82 20.17
N PRO A 240 -11.66 -9.96 20.79
CA PRO A 240 -10.43 -10.16 21.53
C PRO A 240 -9.22 -10.32 20.59
N SER A 241 -8.03 -10.06 21.13
CA SER A 241 -6.79 -10.49 20.47
C SER A 241 -6.70 -12.01 20.41
N VAL A 242 -6.25 -12.54 19.27
CA VAL A 242 -5.98 -13.97 19.08
C VAL A 242 -5.00 -14.49 20.12
N ASN A 243 -3.95 -13.73 20.42
CA ASN A 243 -2.94 -14.11 21.42
C ASN A 243 -3.53 -14.19 22.83
N LYS A 244 -4.38 -13.24 23.22
CA LYS A 244 -5.05 -13.23 24.54
C LYS A 244 -5.99 -14.40 24.72
N VAL A 245 -6.67 -14.84 23.64
CA VAL A 245 -7.59 -15.99 23.67
C VAL A 245 -6.85 -17.32 23.83
N PHE A 246 -5.75 -17.52 23.10
CA PHE A 246 -5.08 -18.82 23.00
C PHE A 246 -3.72 -18.89 23.70
N GLY A 247 -3.26 -17.81 24.32
CA GLY A 247 -1.92 -17.76 24.93
C GLY A 247 -0.80 -17.88 23.90
N THR A 248 -1.04 -17.46 22.65
CA THR A 248 -0.06 -17.52 21.55
C THR A 248 0.81 -16.27 21.52
N LYS A 249 1.86 -16.28 20.71
CA LYS A 249 2.76 -15.15 20.47
C LYS A 249 2.86 -14.87 18.98
N ILE A 250 1.73 -14.86 18.28
CA ILE A 250 1.66 -14.47 16.86
C ILE A 250 1.99 -12.98 16.80
N PRO A 251 2.94 -12.55 15.95
CA PRO A 251 3.26 -11.12 15.83
C PRO A 251 2.07 -10.32 15.32
N GLU A 252 2.12 -9.01 15.49
CA GLU A 252 1.14 -8.08 14.95
C GLU A 252 1.08 -8.19 13.42
N LEU A 253 -0.12 -8.40 12.89
CA LEU A 253 -0.36 -8.64 11.48
C LEU A 253 -1.28 -7.57 10.92
N SER A 254 -0.70 -6.53 10.38
CA SER A 254 -1.43 -5.43 9.76
C SER A 254 -1.10 -5.32 8.27
N SER A 255 -2.00 -4.73 7.51
CA SER A 255 -1.78 -4.22 6.16
C SER A 255 -1.63 -2.71 6.21
N SER A 256 -1.00 -2.14 5.21
CA SER A 256 -0.80 -0.69 5.13
C SER A 256 -0.69 -0.27 3.68
N ARG A 257 -1.25 0.87 3.33
CA ARG A 257 -1.17 1.41 1.96
C ARG A 257 -0.26 2.60 1.93
N SER A 258 0.45 2.75 0.84
CA SER A 258 1.40 3.84 0.67
C SER A 258 1.59 4.23 -0.78
N TRP A 259 1.89 5.50 -0.98
CA TRP A 259 2.42 6.03 -2.23
C TRP A 259 3.89 5.67 -2.37
N ALA A 260 4.29 5.30 -3.58
CA ALA A 260 5.67 4.98 -3.91
C ALA A 260 6.12 5.70 -5.19
N VAL A 261 7.43 5.89 -5.28
CA VAL A 261 8.11 6.53 -6.40
C VAL A 261 9.35 5.72 -6.77
N HIS A 262 9.82 5.83 -8.03
CA HIS A 262 11.09 5.25 -8.42
C HIS A 262 12.24 5.87 -7.61
N THR A 263 13.19 5.07 -7.15
CA THR A 263 14.37 5.53 -6.39
C THR A 263 15.18 6.54 -7.20
N GLU A 264 15.22 6.37 -8.52
CA GLU A 264 15.86 7.31 -9.44
C GLU A 264 15.30 8.75 -9.35
N VAL A 265 14.01 8.93 -9.02
CA VAL A 265 13.42 10.27 -8.80
C VAL A 265 14.00 10.92 -7.56
N ILE A 266 14.23 10.14 -6.50
CA ILE A 266 14.84 10.64 -5.26
C ILE A 266 16.27 11.10 -5.54
N GLU A 267 17.01 10.34 -6.34
CA GLU A 267 18.42 10.57 -6.61
C GLU A 267 18.66 11.66 -7.67
N LYS A 268 17.93 11.61 -8.79
CA LYS A 268 18.17 12.49 -9.94
C LYS A 268 17.26 13.72 -10.02
N HIS A 269 16.11 13.68 -9.32
CA HIS A 269 15.12 14.75 -9.31
C HIS A 269 14.70 15.15 -7.89
N PRO A 270 15.64 15.44 -6.97
CA PRO A 270 15.35 15.63 -5.54
C PRO A 270 14.34 16.75 -5.29
N ALA A 271 14.31 17.81 -6.10
CA ALA A 271 13.32 18.88 -5.97
C ALA A 271 11.90 18.42 -6.29
N ARG A 272 11.73 17.51 -7.26
CA ARG A 272 10.42 16.92 -7.58
C ARG A 272 9.97 16.01 -6.44
N PHE A 273 10.89 15.18 -5.92
CA PHE A 273 10.60 14.31 -4.80
C PHE A 273 10.22 15.11 -3.53
N ALA A 274 10.96 16.14 -3.20
CA ALA A 274 10.66 17.02 -2.07
C ALA A 274 9.28 17.68 -2.19
N LEU A 275 8.85 18.05 -3.41
CA LEU A 275 7.49 18.54 -3.65
C LEU A 275 6.44 17.45 -3.38
N LEU A 276 6.67 16.22 -3.86
CA LEU A 276 5.76 15.09 -3.60
C LEU A 276 5.65 14.77 -2.11
N GLU A 277 6.77 14.69 -1.38
CA GLU A 277 6.77 14.46 0.07
C GLU A 277 6.04 15.58 0.82
N LYS A 278 6.39 16.84 0.52
CA LYS A 278 5.77 17.98 1.18
C LYS A 278 4.26 18.02 0.98
N THR A 279 3.81 17.87 -0.26
CA THR A 279 2.39 18.01 -0.58
C THR A 279 1.57 16.79 -0.13
N SER A 280 2.11 15.58 -0.18
CA SER A 280 1.45 14.40 0.38
C SER A 280 1.31 14.47 1.90
N LYS A 281 2.31 15.02 2.60
CA LYS A 281 2.21 15.30 4.04
C LYS A 281 1.13 16.34 4.33
N GLN A 282 1.00 17.40 3.53
CA GLN A 282 -0.06 18.39 3.66
C GLN A 282 -1.46 17.76 3.52
N VAL A 283 -1.65 16.82 2.59
CA VAL A 283 -2.91 16.05 2.49
C VAL A 283 -3.16 15.26 3.77
N SER A 284 -2.16 14.54 4.26
CA SER A 284 -2.29 13.72 5.47
C SER A 284 -2.61 14.54 6.72
N ASP A 285 -2.18 15.81 6.77
CA ASP A 285 -2.46 16.73 7.87
C ASP A 285 -3.78 17.49 7.72
N ASP A 286 -4.44 17.43 6.56
CA ASP A 286 -5.71 18.14 6.33
C ASP A 286 -6.85 17.41 7.06
N PRO A 287 -7.55 18.05 8.01
CA PRO A 287 -8.64 17.41 8.74
C PRO A 287 -9.80 16.99 7.82
N ARG A 288 -9.99 17.64 6.69
CA ARG A 288 -11.02 17.27 5.70
C ARG A 288 -10.69 15.95 5.00
N TYR A 289 -9.40 15.63 4.84
CA TYR A 289 -8.98 14.33 4.33
C TYR A 289 -9.38 13.19 5.28
N LYS A 290 -9.32 13.40 6.60
CA LYS A 290 -9.81 12.42 7.58
C LYS A 290 -11.29 12.11 7.40
N GLU A 291 -12.10 13.11 7.10
CA GLU A 291 -13.52 12.93 6.79
C GLU A 291 -13.74 12.19 5.46
N ALA A 292 -12.97 12.54 4.42
CA ALA A 292 -13.02 11.87 3.13
C ALA A 292 -12.58 10.40 3.25
N PHE A 293 -11.54 10.13 4.02
CA PHE A 293 -11.07 8.77 4.34
C PHE A 293 -12.19 7.95 5.00
N ALA A 294 -12.89 8.50 5.99
CA ALA A 294 -14.01 7.82 6.65
C ALA A 294 -15.17 7.50 5.68
N LYS A 295 -15.44 8.38 4.70
CA LYS A 295 -16.47 8.15 3.66
C LYS A 295 -16.12 6.96 2.73
N THR A 296 -14.88 6.50 2.69
CA THR A 296 -14.50 5.27 1.98
C THR A 296 -15.00 3.99 2.66
N GLY A 297 -15.55 4.09 3.87
CA GLY A 297 -15.95 2.98 4.73
C GLY A 297 -14.83 2.50 5.67
N ALA A 298 -13.64 3.12 5.61
CA ALA A 298 -12.56 2.82 6.55
C ALA A 298 -12.75 3.60 7.86
N PRO A 299 -12.50 2.99 9.02
CA PRO A 299 -12.50 3.70 10.29
C PRO A 299 -11.46 4.83 10.28
N PRO A 300 -11.82 6.07 10.67
CA PRO A 300 -10.89 7.19 10.65
C PRO A 300 -9.67 7.02 11.57
N GLU A 301 -9.73 6.14 12.55
CA GLU A 301 -8.62 5.79 13.42
C GLU A 301 -7.58 4.87 12.75
N ALA A 302 -7.92 4.27 11.61
CA ALA A 302 -6.97 3.54 10.78
C ALA A 302 -6.06 4.48 9.97
N LEU A 303 -6.45 5.76 9.83
CA LEU A 303 -5.62 6.77 9.17
C LEU A 303 -4.34 6.99 9.99
N GLU A 304 -3.20 6.67 9.39
CA GLU A 304 -1.90 6.81 10.05
C GLU A 304 -0.82 7.16 9.03
N TYR A 305 -0.41 8.42 9.05
CA TYR A 305 0.70 8.88 8.21
C TYR A 305 2.00 8.18 8.59
N GLY A 306 2.78 7.83 7.59
CA GLY A 306 4.16 7.40 7.75
C GLY A 306 5.03 7.93 6.62
N ASP A 307 6.15 8.51 6.99
CA ASP A 307 7.18 8.97 6.05
C ASP A 307 7.94 7.79 5.42
N ARG A 308 8.90 8.10 4.59
CA ARG A 308 9.73 7.11 3.90
C ARG A 308 10.47 6.17 4.86
N GLU A 309 10.97 6.67 5.98
CA GLU A 309 11.66 5.85 6.96
C GLU A 309 10.70 4.87 7.65
N THR A 310 9.53 5.34 8.01
CA THR A 310 8.44 4.52 8.57
C THR A 310 8.00 3.43 7.60
N CYS A 311 7.84 3.78 6.30
CA CYS A 311 7.54 2.80 5.27
C CYS A 311 8.64 1.74 5.13
N ASN A 312 9.91 2.15 5.15
CA ASN A 312 11.04 1.22 5.04
C ASN A 312 11.12 0.26 6.23
N ARG A 313 10.86 0.73 7.46
CA ARG A 313 10.78 -0.15 8.65
C ARG A 313 9.66 -1.17 8.51
N TYR A 314 8.48 -0.73 8.08
CA TYR A 314 7.34 -1.62 7.85
C TYR A 314 7.66 -2.70 6.80
N VAL A 315 8.21 -2.30 5.65
CA VAL A 315 8.59 -3.23 4.58
C VAL A 315 9.62 -4.26 5.06
N LYS A 316 10.64 -3.81 5.79
CA LYS A 316 11.65 -4.70 6.38
C LYS A 316 10.99 -5.73 7.31
N GLY A 317 10.11 -5.29 8.20
CA GLY A 317 9.35 -6.18 9.08
C GLY A 317 8.49 -7.19 8.32
N MET A 318 7.84 -6.81 7.22
CA MET A 318 7.06 -7.73 6.39
C MET A 318 7.92 -8.78 5.68
N ILE A 319 9.13 -8.43 5.25
CA ILE A 319 10.07 -9.36 4.64
C ILE A 319 10.59 -10.36 5.69
N GLU A 320 10.95 -9.89 6.89
CA GLU A 320 11.39 -10.71 8.02
C GLU A 320 10.29 -11.69 8.45
N LEU A 321 9.07 -11.19 8.64
CA LEU A 321 7.87 -11.98 8.94
C LEU A 321 7.62 -13.06 7.87
N THR A 322 7.77 -12.71 6.60
CA THR A 322 7.59 -13.68 5.51
C THR A 322 8.62 -14.80 5.56
N ASN A 323 9.87 -14.47 5.89
CA ASN A 323 10.93 -15.46 6.01
C ASN A 323 10.70 -16.40 7.19
N GLU A 324 10.23 -15.89 8.32
CA GLU A 324 9.86 -16.68 9.51
C GLU A 324 8.73 -17.67 9.20
N TYR A 325 7.68 -17.21 8.52
CA TYR A 325 6.49 -18.02 8.22
C TYR A 325 6.52 -18.67 6.82
N ARG A 326 7.66 -18.62 6.13
CA ARG A 326 7.80 -19.16 4.75
C ARG A 326 7.35 -20.60 4.62
N SER A 327 7.72 -21.47 5.57
CA SER A 327 7.36 -22.90 5.55
C SER A 327 5.83 -23.11 5.57
N LEU A 328 5.10 -22.30 6.32
CA LEU A 328 3.63 -22.37 6.39
C LEU A 328 2.99 -21.83 5.10
N LEU A 329 3.54 -20.72 4.55
CA LEU A 329 3.03 -20.10 3.32
C LEU A 329 3.27 -20.95 2.06
N THR A 330 4.32 -21.78 2.06
CA THR A 330 4.71 -22.62 0.90
C THR A 330 4.34 -24.10 1.09
N ALA A 331 3.84 -24.48 2.25
CA ALA A 331 3.35 -25.83 2.48
C ALA A 331 2.20 -26.14 1.51
N LYS A 332 2.36 -27.14 0.65
CA LYS A 332 1.25 -27.64 -0.16
C LYS A 332 0.18 -28.15 0.81
N SER A 333 -1.07 -27.68 0.64
CA SER A 333 -2.22 -28.26 1.33
C SER A 333 -2.14 -29.77 1.15
N LYS A 334 -1.89 -30.51 2.23
CA LYS A 334 -2.00 -31.98 2.16
C LYS A 334 -3.48 -32.27 1.94
N LYS A 335 -3.78 -32.78 0.75
CA LYS A 335 -5.12 -33.25 0.38
C LYS A 335 -5.63 -34.27 1.38
#